data_a135b6f42b41d22a687c6a39b22941a1
#
_entry.id   a135b6f42b41d22a687c6a39b22941a1
#
_cell.length_a   1.000
_cell.length_b   1.000
_cell.length_c   1.000
_cell.angle_alpha   90.00
_cell.angle_beta   90.00
_cell.angle_gamma   90.00
#
_symmetry.space_group_name_H-M   'P 1'
#
loop_
_entity.id
_entity.type
_entity.pdbx_description
1 polymer ?
#
loop_
_entity_poly.entity_id
_entity_poly.type
_entity_poly.pdbx_seq_one_letter_code
_entity_poly.pdbx_strand_id
1 'polypeptide(L)'
;FLVNTSEFMPIGLLTDISNEFHMTEAQAGVMITAYSWTVTLLSLPLMLLVCRIQPKKLLLGTLSVFAVCQVLSVISSGFTFLVLSRIGVACAHSIFWAIASPVAVRVVAKEHQSKALSAIITGTSIAMVLGMPLGRMIGLQIGWRMTFLCVAIVSFLVLGYLAFVFPKLEGTESFSVGQLPELFKNTRLMSIYVITFLVATGYYTSYSYIEPFLQKVAGLPSNWVTMALMLFGVAGLGGSYLFSKYYDDHRYAFVQTVMIGVVAALLLLYPSSVNMYTVILVCAGWGLAIMAFQVSFQAELIGCVSAAASSVAMAIFSGIFNLGIGCGTWFGGTVYTKISLKDIGFAGGAIVAVATLIC
;
A
#
# COMPACT_ATOMS: atom_id res chain seq x y z
N PHE A 1 -0.87 -1.08 11.59
CA PHE A 1 -1.03 0.36 11.39
C PHE A 1 0.30 1.02 10.97
N LEU A 2 1.32 1.08 11.86
CA LEU A 2 2.58 1.82 11.63
C LEU A 2 3.30 1.45 10.33
N VAL A 3 3.37 0.17 10.00
CA VAL A 3 4.05 -0.33 8.78
C VAL A 3 3.39 0.23 7.52
N ASN A 4 2.07 0.15 7.43
CA ASN A 4 1.33 0.70 6.27
C ASN A 4 1.34 2.23 6.25
N THR A 5 1.22 2.89 7.42
CA THR A 5 1.36 4.34 7.49
C THR A 5 2.71 4.79 6.94
N SER A 6 3.79 4.10 7.32
CA SER A 6 5.13 4.39 6.80
C SER A 6 5.28 4.15 5.30
N GLU A 7 4.53 3.21 4.73
CA GLU A 7 4.52 2.94 3.29
C GLU A 7 3.92 4.11 2.50
N PHE A 8 2.75 4.62 2.94
CA PHE A 8 1.96 5.57 2.17
C PHE A 8 2.21 7.05 2.50
N MET A 9 2.70 7.37 3.71
CA MET A 9 2.92 8.76 4.10
C MET A 9 3.88 9.55 3.18
N PRO A 10 4.92 8.96 2.54
CA PRO A 10 5.79 9.70 1.64
C PRO A 10 5.08 10.27 0.41
N ILE A 11 3.98 9.64 -0.01
CA ILE A 11 3.16 10.11 -1.14
C ILE A 11 2.55 11.49 -0.82
N GLY A 12 2.08 11.67 0.43
CA GLY A 12 1.51 12.93 0.89
C GLY A 12 2.55 14.03 1.22
N LEU A 13 3.84 13.67 1.23
CA LEU A 13 4.96 14.55 1.56
C LEU A 13 5.92 14.75 0.37
N LEU A 14 5.50 14.31 -0.82
CA LEU A 14 6.40 14.22 -1.97
C LEU A 14 6.94 15.59 -2.39
N THR A 15 6.09 16.62 -2.38
CA THR A 15 6.49 18.00 -2.69
C THR A 15 7.45 18.56 -1.64
N ASP A 16 7.21 18.32 -0.34
CA ASP A 16 8.07 18.82 0.72
C ASP A 16 9.47 18.18 0.66
N ILE A 17 9.53 16.87 0.41
CA ILE A 17 10.79 16.12 0.25
C ILE A 17 11.54 16.60 -1.00
N SER A 18 10.85 16.76 -2.14
CA SER A 18 11.46 17.23 -3.39
C SER A 18 12.05 18.62 -3.27
N ASN A 19 11.33 19.54 -2.61
CA ASN A 19 11.79 20.91 -2.39
C ASN A 19 13.05 20.96 -1.53
N GLU A 20 13.12 20.16 -0.45
CA GLU A 20 14.29 20.17 0.43
C GLU A 20 15.55 19.63 -0.25
N PHE A 21 15.41 18.60 -1.10
CA PHE A 21 16.55 18.03 -1.83
C PHE A 21 16.79 18.70 -3.21
N HIS A 22 16.10 19.81 -3.51
CA HIS A 22 16.22 20.57 -4.77
C HIS A 22 16.06 19.70 -6.02
N MET A 23 15.05 18.83 -6.01
CA MET A 23 14.74 17.91 -7.12
C MET A 23 13.26 18.01 -7.53
N THR A 24 12.91 17.34 -8.63
CA THR A 24 11.50 17.24 -9.05
C THR A 24 10.77 16.17 -8.23
N GLU A 25 9.45 16.28 -8.10
CA GLU A 25 8.62 15.26 -7.45
C GLU A 25 8.72 13.90 -8.17
N ALA A 26 8.94 13.92 -9.49
CA ALA A 26 9.19 12.69 -10.25
C ALA A 26 10.50 11.99 -9.81
N GLN A 27 11.56 12.76 -9.56
CA GLN A 27 12.80 12.23 -9.01
C GLN A 27 12.62 11.73 -7.56
N ALA A 28 11.91 12.48 -6.73
CA ALA A 28 11.58 12.05 -5.37
C ALA A 28 10.72 10.78 -5.34
N GLY A 29 9.86 10.56 -6.34
CA GLY A 29 9.06 9.34 -6.52
C GLY A 29 9.87 8.06 -6.64
N VAL A 30 11.15 8.14 -7.02
CA VAL A 30 12.08 6.99 -7.05
C VAL A 30 12.17 6.33 -5.67
N MET A 31 11.99 7.06 -4.59
CA MET A 31 11.95 6.52 -3.23
C MET A 31 10.78 5.54 -3.04
N ILE A 32 9.61 5.83 -3.59
CA ILE A 32 8.42 4.97 -3.54
C ILE A 32 8.64 3.73 -4.42
N THR A 33 9.17 3.93 -5.63
CA THR A 33 9.52 2.85 -6.55
C THR A 33 10.53 1.88 -5.93
N ALA A 34 11.63 2.40 -5.37
CA ALA A 34 12.68 1.59 -4.74
C ALA A 34 12.14 0.79 -3.55
N TYR A 35 11.27 1.41 -2.72
CA TYR A 35 10.59 0.73 -1.62
C TYR A 35 9.76 -0.46 -2.12
N SER A 36 8.86 -0.21 -3.06
CA SER A 36 7.91 -1.22 -3.54
C SER A 36 8.61 -2.36 -4.30
N TRP A 37 9.60 -2.06 -5.11
CA TRP A 37 10.40 -3.11 -5.76
C TRP A 37 11.23 -3.91 -4.76
N THR A 38 11.74 -3.28 -3.70
CA THR A 38 12.41 -3.99 -2.61
C THR A 38 11.46 -4.97 -1.93
N VAL A 39 10.24 -4.54 -1.61
CA VAL A 39 9.21 -5.44 -1.04
C VAL A 39 8.95 -6.61 -1.98
N THR A 40 8.73 -6.35 -3.26
CA THR A 40 8.45 -7.39 -4.26
C THR A 40 9.59 -8.41 -4.38
N LEU A 41 10.81 -7.93 -4.55
CA LEU A 41 11.97 -8.78 -4.83
C LEU A 41 12.45 -9.54 -3.59
N LEU A 42 12.33 -8.93 -2.41
CA LEU A 42 12.92 -9.47 -1.18
C LEU A 42 11.92 -10.18 -0.27
N SER A 43 10.61 -10.08 -0.49
CA SER A 43 9.61 -10.74 0.38
C SER A 43 9.86 -12.25 0.50
N LEU A 44 9.95 -12.95 -0.62
CA LEU A 44 10.17 -14.39 -0.63
C LEU A 44 11.58 -14.77 -0.17
N PRO A 45 12.68 -14.19 -0.71
CA PRO A 45 14.03 -14.50 -0.25
C PRO A 45 14.25 -14.23 1.24
N LEU A 46 13.82 -13.09 1.75
CA LEU A 46 13.98 -12.76 3.16
C LEU A 46 13.17 -13.70 4.04
N MET A 47 11.93 -14.04 3.64
CA MET A 47 11.14 -15.01 4.41
C MET A 47 11.82 -16.36 4.49
N LEU A 48 12.40 -16.87 3.40
CA LEU A 48 13.14 -18.13 3.38
C LEU A 48 14.38 -18.11 4.28
N LEU A 49 15.08 -16.97 4.33
CA LEU A 49 16.25 -16.79 5.19
C LEU A 49 15.90 -16.80 6.69
N VAL A 50 14.76 -16.19 7.04
CA VAL A 50 14.41 -15.96 8.45
C VAL A 50 13.38 -16.97 9.00
N CYS A 51 12.82 -17.87 8.19
CA CYS A 51 11.74 -18.80 8.59
C CYS A 51 12.12 -19.73 9.75
N ARG A 52 13.41 -19.98 9.99
CA ARG A 52 13.93 -20.80 11.10
C ARG A 52 14.09 -20.03 12.42
N ILE A 53 13.96 -18.70 12.39
CA ILE A 53 14.11 -17.85 13.58
C ILE A 53 12.83 -17.95 14.43
N GLN A 54 13.02 -18.03 15.75
CA GLN A 54 11.89 -18.05 16.70
C GLN A 54 10.97 -16.83 16.46
N PRO A 55 9.62 -16.99 16.41
CA PRO A 55 8.68 -15.93 16.06
C PRO A 55 8.83 -14.66 16.90
N LYS A 56 9.05 -14.78 18.21
CA LYS A 56 9.31 -13.62 19.09
C LYS A 56 10.56 -12.85 18.67
N LYS A 57 11.68 -13.54 18.47
CA LYS A 57 12.95 -12.90 18.07
C LYS A 57 12.83 -12.28 16.69
N LEU A 58 12.14 -12.97 15.77
CA LEU A 58 11.92 -12.46 14.41
C LEU A 58 11.06 -11.20 14.41
N LEU A 59 9.93 -11.20 15.13
CA LEU A 59 9.06 -10.03 15.23
C LEU A 59 9.78 -8.83 15.84
N LEU A 60 10.48 -9.03 16.98
CA LEU A 60 11.23 -7.96 17.65
C LEU A 60 12.40 -7.46 16.77
N GLY A 61 13.13 -8.36 16.12
CA GLY A 61 14.20 -7.99 15.18
C GLY A 61 13.68 -7.17 13.99
N THR A 62 12.57 -7.60 13.41
CA THR A 62 11.91 -6.89 12.31
C THR A 62 11.47 -5.49 12.73
N LEU A 63 10.81 -5.35 13.88
CA LEU A 63 10.40 -4.05 14.44
C LEU A 63 11.59 -3.17 14.81
N SER A 64 12.69 -3.76 15.28
CA SER A 64 13.92 -3.02 15.57
C SER A 64 14.53 -2.44 14.30
N VAL A 65 14.67 -3.24 13.24
CA VAL A 65 15.14 -2.77 11.92
C VAL A 65 14.22 -1.67 11.39
N PHE A 66 12.90 -1.89 11.46
CA PHE A 66 11.91 -0.89 11.04
C PHE A 66 12.10 0.45 11.77
N ALA A 67 12.15 0.43 13.11
CA ALA A 67 12.28 1.63 13.94
C ALA A 67 13.63 2.34 13.69
N VAL A 68 14.74 1.61 13.63
CA VAL A 68 16.06 2.17 13.33
C VAL A 68 16.09 2.80 11.95
N CYS A 69 15.53 2.14 10.92
CA CYS A 69 15.47 2.71 9.57
C CYS A 69 14.58 3.95 9.48
N GLN A 70 13.53 4.07 10.31
CA GLN A 70 12.78 5.33 10.44
C GLN A 70 13.65 6.45 11.00
N VAL A 71 14.45 6.17 12.04
CA VAL A 71 15.42 7.17 12.57
C VAL A 71 16.45 7.55 11.50
N LEU A 72 16.97 6.59 10.74
CA LEU A 72 17.87 6.88 9.61
C LEU A 72 17.22 7.78 8.56
N SER A 73 15.91 7.61 8.31
CA SER A 73 15.17 8.53 7.44
C SER A 73 15.11 9.95 7.98
N VAL A 74 14.99 10.13 9.31
CA VAL A 74 14.98 11.47 9.95
C VAL A 74 16.31 12.19 9.77
N ILE A 75 17.42 11.49 10.02
CA ILE A 75 18.78 12.08 9.99
C ILE A 75 19.38 12.10 8.58
N SER A 76 18.60 11.77 7.54
CA SER A 76 19.10 11.74 6.16
C SER A 76 19.59 13.12 5.72
N SER A 77 20.89 13.21 5.41
CA SER A 77 21.53 14.44 4.91
C SER A 77 21.42 14.57 3.37
N GLY A 78 21.00 13.51 2.67
CA GLY A 78 20.84 13.49 1.22
C GLY A 78 19.80 12.48 0.77
N PHE A 79 19.26 12.68 -0.44
CA PHE A 79 18.18 11.85 -0.99
C PHE A 79 18.58 10.37 -1.13
N THR A 80 19.81 10.08 -1.55
CA THR A 80 20.31 8.69 -1.65
C THR A 80 20.28 7.99 -0.29
N PHE A 81 20.69 8.68 0.77
CA PHE A 81 20.64 8.12 2.12
C PHE A 81 19.21 7.87 2.59
N LEU A 82 18.29 8.79 2.24
CA LEU A 82 16.87 8.59 2.48
C LEU A 82 16.35 7.35 1.76
N VAL A 83 16.66 7.17 0.47
CA VAL A 83 16.27 5.96 -0.31
C VAL A 83 16.82 4.69 0.34
N LEU A 84 18.09 4.66 0.74
CA LEU A 84 18.69 3.51 1.41
C LEU A 84 18.00 3.17 2.73
N SER A 85 17.66 4.18 3.53
CA SER A 85 16.88 3.96 4.76
C SER A 85 15.49 3.40 4.47
N ARG A 86 14.83 3.85 3.39
CA ARG A 86 13.52 3.34 2.95
C ARG A 86 13.61 1.90 2.43
N ILE A 87 14.69 1.50 1.78
CA ILE A 87 14.97 0.10 1.43
C ILE A 87 15.06 -0.77 2.69
N GLY A 88 15.72 -0.30 3.74
CA GLY A 88 15.75 -0.99 5.03
C GLY A 88 14.36 -1.14 5.67
N VAL A 89 13.53 -0.10 5.61
CA VAL A 89 12.12 -0.16 6.03
C VAL A 89 11.35 -1.19 5.20
N ALA A 90 11.56 -1.24 3.87
CA ALA A 90 10.92 -2.19 2.98
C ALA A 90 11.29 -3.64 3.27
N CYS A 91 12.54 -3.92 3.63
CA CYS A 91 12.97 -5.25 4.09
C CYS A 91 12.21 -5.68 5.37
N ALA A 92 12.11 -4.78 6.35
CA ALA A 92 11.34 -5.04 7.56
C ALA A 92 9.84 -5.23 7.26
N HIS A 93 9.26 -4.41 6.38
CA HIS A 93 7.88 -4.54 5.90
C HIS A 93 7.61 -5.92 5.30
N SER A 94 8.49 -6.38 4.43
CA SER A 94 8.37 -7.68 3.75
C SER A 94 8.29 -8.84 4.74
N ILE A 95 9.18 -8.85 5.75
CA ILE A 95 9.20 -9.87 6.80
C ILE A 95 7.96 -9.73 7.69
N PHE A 96 7.61 -8.50 8.08
CA PHE A 96 6.47 -8.24 8.95
C PHE A 96 5.17 -8.84 8.42
N TRP A 97 4.84 -8.60 7.15
CA TRP A 97 3.61 -9.12 6.57
C TRP A 97 3.60 -10.64 6.40
N ALA A 98 4.77 -11.24 6.19
CA ALA A 98 4.88 -12.69 6.14
C ALA A 98 4.57 -13.37 7.49
N ILE A 99 4.85 -12.69 8.61
CA ILE A 99 4.71 -13.27 9.96
C ILE A 99 3.51 -12.73 10.75
N ALA A 100 2.95 -11.57 10.40
CA ALA A 100 1.96 -10.86 11.21
C ALA A 100 0.72 -11.73 11.50
N SER A 101 0.08 -12.28 10.47
CA SER A 101 -1.11 -13.11 10.62
C SER A 101 -0.82 -14.46 11.30
N PRO A 102 0.20 -15.25 10.87
CA PRO A 102 0.55 -16.49 11.56
C PRO A 102 0.88 -16.31 13.05
N VAL A 103 1.61 -15.26 13.38
CA VAL A 103 1.96 -14.96 14.77
C VAL A 103 0.74 -14.55 15.58
N ALA A 104 -0.14 -13.70 15.03
CA ALA A 104 -1.34 -13.24 15.72
C ALA A 104 -2.28 -14.39 16.12
N VAL A 105 -2.49 -15.37 15.22
CA VAL A 105 -3.32 -16.55 15.53
C VAL A 105 -2.71 -17.46 16.61
N ARG A 106 -1.38 -17.47 16.74
CA ARG A 106 -0.67 -18.34 17.68
C ARG A 106 -0.59 -17.80 19.11
N VAL A 107 -0.74 -16.49 19.28
CA VAL A 107 -0.67 -15.83 20.61
C VAL A 107 -2.01 -15.76 21.32
N VAL A 108 -3.10 -16.18 20.67
CA VAL A 108 -4.45 -16.14 21.22
C VAL A 108 -5.05 -17.55 21.28
N ALA A 109 -6.04 -17.74 22.16
CA ALA A 109 -6.83 -18.98 22.19
C ALA A 109 -7.61 -19.15 20.88
N LYS A 110 -7.96 -20.40 20.52
CA LYS A 110 -8.63 -20.74 19.25
C LYS A 110 -9.91 -19.93 19.03
N GLU A 111 -10.67 -19.67 20.08
CA GLU A 111 -11.92 -18.90 20.05
C GLU A 111 -11.71 -17.41 19.70
N HIS A 112 -10.49 -16.92 19.82
CA HIS A 112 -10.13 -15.51 19.59
C HIS A 112 -9.31 -15.27 18.32
N GLN A 113 -9.00 -16.30 17.54
CA GLN A 113 -8.19 -16.18 16.33
C GLN A 113 -8.80 -15.25 15.29
N SER A 114 -10.13 -15.34 15.07
CA SER A 114 -10.84 -14.43 14.17
C SER A 114 -10.75 -12.97 14.62
N LYS A 115 -10.83 -12.71 15.94
CA LYS A 115 -10.69 -11.36 16.49
C LYS A 115 -9.28 -10.81 16.30
N ALA A 116 -8.25 -11.65 16.45
CA ALA A 116 -6.86 -11.25 16.22
C ALA A 116 -6.60 -10.87 14.75
N LEU A 117 -7.10 -11.67 13.81
CA LEU A 117 -7.01 -11.36 12.38
C LEU A 117 -7.79 -10.09 12.02
N SER A 118 -9.01 -9.95 12.55
CA SER A 118 -9.83 -8.74 12.36
C SER A 118 -9.11 -7.47 12.87
N ALA A 119 -8.40 -7.56 14.00
CA ALA A 119 -7.62 -6.43 14.52
C ALA A 119 -6.48 -6.02 13.57
N ILE A 120 -5.82 -6.98 12.92
CA ILE A 120 -4.79 -6.68 11.89
C ILE A 120 -5.43 -5.95 10.69
N ILE A 121 -6.56 -6.48 10.17
CA ILE A 121 -7.28 -5.90 9.04
C ILE A 121 -7.77 -4.47 9.39
N THR A 122 -8.34 -4.29 10.58
CA THR A 122 -8.77 -2.97 11.07
C THR A 122 -7.60 -1.99 11.13
N GLY A 123 -6.45 -2.41 11.71
CA GLY A 123 -5.25 -1.59 11.77
C GLY A 123 -4.73 -1.21 10.39
N THR A 124 -4.81 -2.11 9.41
CA THR A 124 -4.47 -1.85 8.00
C THR A 124 -5.43 -0.82 7.37
N SER A 125 -6.73 -1.02 7.54
CA SER A 125 -7.75 -0.12 7.00
C SER A 125 -7.62 1.30 7.58
N ILE A 126 -7.39 1.42 8.88
CA ILE A 126 -7.14 2.72 9.53
C ILE A 126 -5.87 3.36 8.97
N ALA A 127 -4.81 2.61 8.73
CA ALA A 127 -3.58 3.14 8.14
C ALA A 127 -3.79 3.64 6.71
N MET A 128 -4.57 2.93 5.91
CA MET A 128 -4.91 3.37 4.55
C MET A 128 -5.72 4.66 4.53
N VAL A 129 -6.64 4.82 5.47
CA VAL A 129 -7.49 6.02 5.57
C VAL A 129 -6.76 7.22 6.15
N LEU A 130 -6.01 7.02 7.24
CA LEU A 130 -5.42 8.09 8.02
C LEU A 130 -3.91 8.24 7.82
N GLY A 131 -3.22 7.20 7.33
CA GLY A 131 -1.75 7.17 7.30
C GLY A 131 -1.14 8.32 6.49
N MET A 132 -1.60 8.50 5.26
CA MET A 132 -1.12 9.59 4.40
C MET A 132 -1.59 10.97 4.90
N PRO A 133 -2.89 11.21 5.21
CA PRO A 133 -3.32 12.50 5.73
C PRO A 133 -2.65 12.90 7.04
N LEU A 134 -2.51 11.98 8.01
CA LEU A 134 -1.82 12.25 9.27
C LEU A 134 -0.34 12.59 9.04
N GLY A 135 0.33 11.82 8.17
CA GLY A 135 1.70 12.08 7.79
C GLY A 135 1.86 13.49 7.19
N ARG A 136 0.95 13.86 6.29
CA ARG A 136 0.92 15.19 5.68
C ARG A 136 0.64 16.30 6.70
N MET A 137 -0.33 16.12 7.59
CA MET A 137 -0.65 17.12 8.62
C MET A 137 0.55 17.40 9.52
N ILE A 138 1.25 16.35 9.98
CA ILE A 138 2.47 16.49 10.77
C ILE A 138 3.55 17.19 9.95
N GLY A 139 3.76 16.75 8.70
CA GLY A 139 4.77 17.30 7.83
C GLY A 139 4.59 18.79 7.53
N LEU A 140 3.36 19.24 7.31
CA LEU A 140 3.04 20.66 7.08
C LEU A 140 3.24 21.54 8.31
N GLN A 141 3.06 21.01 9.51
CA GLN A 141 3.17 21.78 10.76
C GLN A 141 4.60 21.87 11.29
N ILE A 142 5.33 20.75 11.27
CA ILE A 142 6.63 20.62 11.95
C ILE A 142 7.72 19.99 11.05
N GLY A 143 7.45 19.83 9.76
CA GLY A 143 8.37 19.30 8.76
C GLY A 143 8.24 17.78 8.53
N TRP A 144 8.52 17.34 7.31
CA TRP A 144 8.35 15.95 6.89
C TRP A 144 9.20 14.96 7.69
N ARG A 145 10.40 15.36 8.13
CA ARG A 145 11.26 14.52 8.99
C ARG A 145 10.59 14.15 10.30
N MET A 146 9.81 15.06 10.87
CA MET A 146 9.10 14.81 12.13
C MET A 146 8.01 13.75 11.98
N THR A 147 7.45 13.58 10.78
CA THR A 147 6.53 12.47 10.50
C THR A 147 7.23 11.11 10.65
N PHE A 148 8.43 10.96 10.09
CA PHE A 148 9.24 9.75 10.28
C PHE A 148 9.66 9.55 11.74
N LEU A 149 9.99 10.64 12.45
CA LEU A 149 10.33 10.58 13.86
C LEU A 149 9.16 10.10 14.72
N CYS A 150 7.96 10.61 14.49
CA CYS A 150 6.76 10.15 15.18
C CYS A 150 6.54 8.63 14.98
N VAL A 151 6.68 8.15 13.74
CA VAL A 151 6.59 6.71 13.45
C VAL A 151 7.69 5.94 14.17
N ALA A 152 8.93 6.45 14.19
CA ALA A 152 10.05 5.83 14.90
C ALA A 152 9.77 5.71 16.40
N ILE A 153 9.35 6.80 17.06
CA ILE A 153 9.05 6.83 18.49
C ILE A 153 7.97 5.81 18.84
N VAL A 154 6.84 5.84 18.11
CA VAL A 154 5.75 4.89 18.38
C VAL A 154 6.20 3.45 18.10
N SER A 155 7.06 3.23 17.10
CA SER A 155 7.61 1.89 16.81
C SER A 155 8.50 1.38 17.94
N PHE A 156 9.34 2.23 18.55
CA PHE A 156 10.14 1.86 19.73
C PHE A 156 9.28 1.61 20.96
N LEU A 157 8.21 2.37 21.16
CA LEU A 157 7.26 2.11 22.26
C LEU A 157 6.56 0.76 22.08
N VAL A 158 6.10 0.45 20.87
CA VAL A 158 5.50 -0.85 20.54
C VAL A 158 6.52 -1.99 20.68
N LEU A 159 7.75 -1.79 20.22
CA LEU A 159 8.85 -2.75 20.36
C LEU A 159 9.11 -3.06 21.84
N GLY A 160 9.24 -2.01 22.68
CA GLY A 160 9.42 -2.16 24.13
C GLY A 160 8.25 -2.92 24.76
N TYR A 161 7.02 -2.53 24.48
CA TYR A 161 5.83 -3.22 24.95
C TYR A 161 5.82 -4.71 24.57
N LEU A 162 6.05 -5.03 23.30
CA LEU A 162 6.07 -6.41 22.81
C LEU A 162 7.23 -7.23 23.38
N ALA A 163 8.37 -6.63 23.65
CA ALA A 163 9.49 -7.32 24.27
C ALA A 163 9.12 -7.91 25.65
N PHE A 164 8.29 -7.18 26.42
CA PHE A 164 7.83 -7.62 27.74
C PHE A 164 6.62 -8.55 27.65
N VAL A 165 5.60 -8.23 26.86
CA VAL A 165 4.29 -8.90 26.88
C VAL A 165 4.26 -10.12 25.95
N PHE A 166 5.05 -10.15 24.88
CA PHE A 166 4.94 -11.21 23.87
C PHE A 166 5.48 -12.55 24.39
N PRO A 167 4.68 -13.65 24.34
CA PRO A 167 5.08 -14.95 24.81
C PRO A 167 6.22 -15.56 23.97
N LYS A 168 6.98 -16.48 24.55
CA LYS A 168 7.90 -17.31 23.78
C LYS A 168 7.08 -18.35 22.99
N LEU A 169 7.19 -18.31 21.67
CA LEU A 169 6.58 -19.30 20.79
C LEU A 169 7.67 -20.22 20.24
N GLU A 170 7.37 -21.50 20.16
CA GLU A 170 8.24 -22.46 19.47
C GLU A 170 8.26 -22.17 17.96
N GLY A 171 9.35 -22.56 17.29
CA GLY A 171 9.49 -22.43 15.84
C GLY A 171 8.37 -23.15 15.09
N THR A 172 8.00 -22.69 13.92
CA THR A 172 7.05 -23.37 13.02
C THR A 172 7.78 -24.24 12.02
N GLU A 173 7.12 -25.31 11.58
CA GLU A 173 7.52 -26.04 10.38
C GLU A 173 7.55 -25.06 9.19
N SER A 174 8.60 -25.17 8.40
CA SER A 174 8.83 -24.28 7.25
C SER A 174 7.81 -24.55 6.14
N PHE A 175 7.34 -23.49 5.52
CA PHE A 175 6.52 -23.53 4.32
C PHE A 175 7.13 -24.43 3.23
N SER A 176 6.35 -25.33 2.65
CA SER A 176 6.78 -26.18 1.54
C SER A 176 6.69 -25.42 0.20
N VAL A 177 7.83 -25.08 -0.36
CA VAL A 177 7.95 -24.45 -1.71
C VAL A 177 7.41 -25.37 -2.83
N GLY A 178 7.23 -26.67 -2.54
CA GLY A 178 6.78 -27.67 -3.53
C GLY A 178 5.36 -27.47 -4.08
N GLN A 179 4.51 -26.67 -3.42
CA GLN A 179 3.14 -26.41 -3.87
C GLN A 179 3.02 -25.21 -4.83
N LEU A 180 4.08 -24.40 -5.00
CA LEU A 180 4.09 -23.24 -5.89
C LEU A 180 3.75 -23.58 -7.34
N PRO A 181 4.28 -24.65 -7.99
CA PRO A 181 4.01 -24.90 -9.39
C PRO A 181 2.52 -25.19 -9.71
N GLU A 182 1.76 -25.73 -8.75
CA GLU A 182 0.33 -25.99 -8.94
C GLU A 182 -0.49 -24.70 -9.00
N LEU A 183 -0.11 -23.70 -8.21
CA LEU A 183 -0.77 -22.38 -8.22
C LEU A 183 -0.64 -21.70 -9.59
N PHE A 184 0.53 -21.80 -10.21
CA PHE A 184 0.78 -21.17 -11.54
C PHE A 184 0.05 -21.87 -12.70
N LYS A 185 -0.48 -23.09 -12.52
CA LYS A 185 -1.31 -23.75 -13.52
C LYS A 185 -2.77 -23.29 -13.49
N ASN A 186 -3.20 -22.62 -12.44
CA ASN A 186 -4.57 -22.12 -12.33
C ASN A 186 -4.73 -20.82 -13.14
N THR A 187 -5.33 -20.93 -14.32
CA THR A 187 -5.53 -19.80 -15.26
C THR A 187 -6.33 -18.66 -14.65
N ARG A 188 -7.35 -18.96 -13.82
CA ARG A 188 -8.15 -17.93 -13.15
C ARG A 188 -7.31 -17.15 -12.14
N LEU A 189 -6.48 -17.83 -11.36
CA LEU A 189 -5.56 -17.19 -10.43
C LEU A 189 -4.55 -16.31 -11.17
N MET A 190 -4.01 -16.80 -12.30
CA MET A 190 -3.10 -16.03 -13.13
C MET A 190 -3.76 -14.77 -13.72
N SER A 191 -5.02 -14.85 -14.16
CA SER A 191 -5.77 -13.68 -14.61
C SER A 191 -5.94 -12.65 -13.50
N ILE A 192 -6.27 -13.09 -12.27
CA ILE A 192 -6.37 -12.21 -11.10
C ILE A 192 -5.03 -11.49 -10.86
N TYR A 193 -3.90 -12.19 -10.95
CA TYR A 193 -2.58 -11.61 -10.77
C TYR A 193 -2.24 -10.58 -11.84
N VAL A 194 -2.52 -10.88 -13.11
CA VAL A 194 -2.29 -9.95 -14.24
C VAL A 194 -3.15 -8.69 -14.10
N ILE A 195 -4.45 -8.86 -13.82
CA ILE A 195 -5.36 -7.72 -13.62
C ILE A 195 -4.90 -6.89 -12.43
N THR A 196 -4.54 -7.52 -11.31
CA THR A 196 -4.02 -6.83 -10.12
C THR A 196 -2.77 -6.02 -10.43
N PHE A 197 -1.83 -6.59 -11.18
CA PHE A 197 -0.62 -5.88 -11.62
C PHE A 197 -0.97 -4.65 -12.46
N LEU A 198 -1.82 -4.79 -13.46
CA LEU A 198 -2.22 -3.70 -14.34
C LEU A 198 -2.99 -2.62 -13.59
N VAL A 199 -3.96 -3.00 -12.74
CA VAL A 199 -4.73 -2.02 -11.95
C VAL A 199 -3.82 -1.30 -10.96
N ALA A 200 -2.94 -2.00 -10.25
CA ALA A 200 -1.99 -1.38 -9.35
C ALA A 200 -1.05 -0.43 -10.11
N THR A 201 -0.53 -0.85 -11.27
CA THR A 201 0.31 0.00 -12.11
C THR A 201 -0.41 1.26 -12.55
N GLY A 202 -1.62 1.15 -13.12
CA GLY A 202 -2.39 2.32 -13.58
C GLY A 202 -2.83 3.22 -12.42
N TYR A 203 -3.27 2.63 -11.32
CA TYR A 203 -3.63 3.38 -10.11
C TYR A 203 -2.46 4.19 -9.56
N TYR A 204 -1.29 3.57 -9.36
CA TYR A 204 -0.13 4.25 -8.78
C TYR A 204 0.61 5.16 -9.78
N THR A 205 0.37 5.04 -11.08
CA THR A 205 0.77 6.05 -12.08
C THR A 205 0.23 7.43 -11.71
N SER A 206 -0.98 7.48 -11.18
CA SER A 206 -1.65 8.73 -10.77
C SER A 206 -1.53 9.00 -9.27
N TYR A 207 -1.77 7.98 -8.44
CA TYR A 207 -1.87 8.14 -6.99
C TYR A 207 -0.56 8.55 -6.33
N SER A 208 0.58 8.09 -6.83
CA SER A 208 1.89 8.47 -6.30
C SER A 208 2.19 9.96 -6.47
N TYR A 209 1.53 10.62 -7.41
CA TYR A 209 1.68 12.04 -7.70
C TYR A 209 0.40 12.83 -7.46
N ILE A 210 -0.57 12.27 -6.71
CA ILE A 210 -1.85 12.92 -6.43
C ILE A 210 -1.67 14.21 -5.63
N GLU A 211 -0.75 14.23 -4.69
CA GLU A 211 -0.46 15.40 -3.89
C GLU A 211 0.05 16.58 -4.75
N PRO A 212 1.14 16.47 -5.55
CA PRO A 212 1.55 17.55 -6.45
C PRO A 212 0.50 17.86 -7.53
N PHE A 213 -0.30 16.88 -7.98
CA PHE A 213 -1.40 17.14 -8.90
C PHE A 213 -2.45 18.07 -8.29
N LEU A 214 -2.91 17.76 -7.08
CA LEU A 214 -3.91 18.59 -6.39
C LEU A 214 -3.39 20.01 -6.08
N GLN A 215 -2.09 20.15 -5.76
CA GLN A 215 -1.49 21.46 -5.51
C GLN A 215 -1.25 22.26 -6.80
N LYS A 216 -0.56 21.67 -7.78
CA LYS A 216 -0.03 22.41 -8.94
C LYS A 216 -1.00 22.46 -10.12
N VAL A 217 -1.83 21.44 -10.31
CA VAL A 217 -2.78 21.36 -11.43
C VAL A 217 -4.15 21.84 -11.01
N ALA A 218 -4.69 21.32 -9.90
CA ALA A 218 -5.99 21.73 -9.39
C ALA A 218 -5.93 23.01 -8.53
N GLY A 219 -4.73 23.49 -8.18
CA GLY A 219 -4.54 24.74 -7.44
C GLY A 219 -5.09 24.73 -6.01
N LEU A 220 -5.23 23.56 -5.39
CA LEU A 220 -5.79 23.45 -4.05
C LEU A 220 -4.79 23.94 -2.99
N PRO A 221 -5.24 24.75 -2.02
CA PRO A 221 -4.46 25.05 -0.82
C PRO A 221 -4.12 23.79 -0.05
N SER A 222 -2.98 23.75 0.64
CA SER A 222 -2.45 22.57 1.35
C SER A 222 -3.45 21.89 2.29
N ASN A 223 -4.29 22.68 2.99
CA ASN A 223 -5.34 22.13 3.88
C ASN A 223 -6.41 21.36 3.09
N TRP A 224 -6.79 21.85 1.91
CA TRP A 224 -7.77 21.21 1.05
C TRP A 224 -7.22 19.96 0.37
N VAL A 225 -5.92 19.94 0.06
CA VAL A 225 -5.23 18.71 -0.39
C VAL A 225 -5.33 17.65 0.70
N THR A 226 -5.01 18.00 1.95
CA THR A 226 -5.12 17.06 3.08
C THR A 226 -6.55 16.54 3.25
N MET A 227 -7.55 17.44 3.13
CA MET A 227 -8.97 17.06 3.19
C MET A 227 -9.38 16.13 2.05
N ALA A 228 -8.92 16.38 0.82
CA ALA A 228 -9.19 15.52 -0.33
C ALA A 228 -8.63 14.09 -0.10
N LEU A 229 -7.40 13.98 0.43
CA LEU A 229 -6.77 12.70 0.76
C LEU A 229 -7.48 11.99 1.92
N MET A 230 -7.98 12.73 2.91
CA MET A 230 -8.81 12.14 3.98
C MET A 230 -10.13 11.61 3.44
N LEU A 231 -10.82 12.40 2.60
CA LEU A 231 -12.09 11.97 1.98
C LEU A 231 -11.89 10.78 1.05
N PHE A 232 -10.78 10.72 0.32
CA PHE A 232 -10.38 9.54 -0.47
C PHE A 232 -10.34 8.29 0.42
N GLY A 233 -9.64 8.36 1.56
CA GLY A 233 -9.52 7.24 2.48
C GLY A 233 -10.86 6.85 3.13
N VAL A 234 -11.62 7.84 3.63
CA VAL A 234 -12.94 7.60 4.26
C VAL A 234 -13.93 7.01 3.26
N ALA A 235 -13.97 7.52 2.04
CA ALA A 235 -14.81 6.97 0.96
C ALA A 235 -14.44 5.50 0.65
N GLY A 236 -13.16 5.14 0.80
CA GLY A 236 -12.70 3.75 0.69
C GLY A 236 -13.40 2.80 1.67
N LEU A 237 -13.72 3.23 2.90
CA LEU A 237 -14.53 2.44 3.82
C LEU A 237 -15.94 2.18 3.26
N GLY A 238 -16.50 3.17 2.54
CA GLY A 238 -17.74 3.02 1.79
C GLY A 238 -17.64 1.94 0.72
N GLY A 239 -16.51 1.83 0.02
CA GLY A 239 -16.22 0.77 -0.95
C GLY A 239 -16.24 -0.63 -0.33
N SER A 240 -15.63 -0.80 0.84
CA SER A 240 -15.68 -2.06 1.60
C SER A 240 -17.10 -2.39 2.07
N TYR A 241 -17.88 -1.38 2.48
CA TYR A 241 -19.29 -1.57 2.86
C TYR A 241 -20.16 -2.00 1.67
N LEU A 242 -19.98 -1.37 0.50
CA LEU A 242 -20.71 -1.75 -0.71
C LEU A 242 -20.34 -3.18 -1.15
N PHE A 243 -19.07 -3.56 -1.02
CA PHE A 243 -18.66 -4.95 -1.24
C PHE A 243 -19.44 -5.91 -0.34
N SER A 244 -19.45 -5.70 0.97
CA SER A 244 -20.14 -6.60 1.91
C SER A 244 -21.64 -6.72 1.67
N LYS A 245 -22.25 -5.71 1.03
CA LYS A 245 -23.70 -5.66 0.80
C LYS A 245 -24.11 -6.23 -0.55
N TYR A 246 -23.32 -6.06 -1.58
CA TYR A 246 -23.76 -6.33 -2.96
C TYR A 246 -22.93 -7.40 -3.69
N TYR A 247 -21.75 -7.74 -3.20
CA TYR A 247 -20.84 -8.63 -3.91
C TYR A 247 -21.36 -10.05 -4.04
N ASP A 248 -21.93 -10.62 -2.98
CA ASP A 248 -22.40 -12.02 -2.98
C ASP A 248 -23.57 -12.22 -3.95
N ASP A 249 -24.47 -11.24 -4.04
CA ASP A 249 -25.67 -11.31 -4.90
C ASP A 249 -25.35 -10.97 -6.37
N HIS A 250 -24.39 -10.09 -6.63
CA HIS A 250 -24.14 -9.51 -7.96
C HIS A 250 -22.65 -9.50 -8.34
N ARG A 251 -21.94 -10.58 -8.06
CA ARG A 251 -20.48 -10.69 -8.13
C ARG A 251 -19.86 -10.10 -9.40
N TYR A 252 -20.28 -10.54 -10.58
CA TYR A 252 -19.72 -10.07 -11.86
C TYR A 252 -20.02 -8.59 -12.11
N ALA A 253 -21.29 -8.19 -11.93
CA ALA A 253 -21.69 -6.80 -12.12
C ALA A 253 -20.95 -5.88 -11.14
N PHE A 254 -20.76 -6.31 -9.90
CA PHE A 254 -20.01 -5.56 -8.89
C PHE A 254 -18.56 -5.34 -9.31
N VAL A 255 -17.85 -6.41 -9.67
CA VAL A 255 -16.44 -6.33 -10.10
C VAL A 255 -16.30 -5.42 -11.32
N GLN A 256 -17.14 -5.59 -12.35
CA GLN A 256 -17.10 -4.73 -13.53
C GLN A 256 -17.41 -3.27 -13.22
N THR A 257 -18.44 -3.00 -12.39
CA THR A 257 -18.78 -1.62 -11.97
C THR A 257 -17.62 -0.96 -11.25
N VAL A 258 -16.95 -1.68 -10.37
CA VAL A 258 -15.79 -1.19 -9.63
C VAL A 258 -14.63 -0.88 -10.56
N MET A 259 -14.32 -1.78 -11.51
CA MET A 259 -13.26 -1.56 -12.50
C MET A 259 -13.53 -0.34 -13.38
N ILE A 260 -14.76 -0.20 -13.89
CA ILE A 260 -15.20 0.98 -14.65
C ILE A 260 -15.12 2.23 -13.77
N GLY A 261 -15.49 2.14 -12.50
CA GLY A 261 -15.39 3.24 -11.53
C GLY A 261 -13.96 3.75 -11.35
N VAL A 262 -12.97 2.85 -11.27
CA VAL A 262 -11.56 3.23 -11.20
C VAL A 262 -11.11 3.91 -12.50
N VAL A 263 -11.46 3.36 -13.67
CA VAL A 263 -11.15 3.98 -14.98
C VAL A 263 -11.77 5.37 -15.06
N ALA A 264 -13.06 5.50 -14.75
CA ALA A 264 -13.77 6.77 -14.81
C ALA A 264 -13.13 7.83 -13.89
N ALA A 265 -12.79 7.45 -12.64
CA ALA A 265 -12.15 8.35 -11.70
C ALA A 265 -10.80 8.86 -12.20
N LEU A 266 -9.97 7.98 -12.79
CA LEU A 266 -8.67 8.34 -13.36
C LEU A 266 -8.82 9.26 -14.56
N LEU A 267 -9.71 8.96 -15.49
CA LEU A 267 -9.94 9.79 -16.69
C LEU A 267 -10.56 11.14 -16.33
N LEU A 268 -11.39 11.20 -15.30
CA LEU A 268 -12.03 12.44 -14.84
C LEU A 268 -11.13 13.28 -13.94
N LEU A 269 -9.97 12.79 -13.52
CA LEU A 269 -9.08 13.48 -12.59
C LEU A 269 -8.67 14.87 -13.12
N TYR A 270 -8.18 14.97 -14.35
CA TYR A 270 -7.82 16.25 -14.95
C TYR A 270 -9.04 17.12 -15.31
N PRO A 271 -10.08 16.61 -15.99
CA PRO A 271 -11.28 17.42 -16.28
C PRO A 271 -11.94 18.00 -15.02
N SER A 272 -11.92 17.30 -13.91
CA SER A 272 -12.49 17.77 -12.65
C SER A 272 -11.65 18.82 -11.93
N SER A 273 -10.38 18.99 -12.31
CA SER A 273 -9.45 19.92 -11.65
C SER A 273 -9.79 21.40 -11.86
N VAL A 274 -10.73 21.71 -12.75
CA VAL A 274 -11.25 23.08 -12.99
C VAL A 274 -11.96 23.63 -11.76
N ASN A 275 -12.57 22.76 -10.93
CA ASN A 275 -13.29 23.17 -9.72
C ASN A 275 -12.84 22.33 -8.54
N MET A 276 -12.56 22.99 -7.41
CA MET A 276 -12.13 22.34 -6.17
C MET A 276 -13.11 21.24 -5.69
N TYR A 277 -14.40 21.49 -5.74
CA TYR A 277 -15.41 20.54 -5.25
C TYR A 277 -15.51 19.31 -6.15
N THR A 278 -15.39 19.50 -7.46
CA THR A 278 -15.47 18.39 -8.43
C THR A 278 -14.25 17.47 -8.32
N VAL A 279 -13.05 18.00 -8.16
CA VAL A 279 -11.86 17.16 -8.01
C VAL A 279 -11.87 16.40 -6.67
N ILE A 280 -12.35 17.01 -5.60
CA ILE A 280 -12.50 16.32 -4.30
C ILE A 280 -13.54 15.19 -4.41
N LEU A 281 -14.67 15.43 -5.10
CA LEU A 281 -15.69 14.41 -5.32
C LEU A 281 -15.13 13.23 -6.17
N VAL A 282 -14.36 13.53 -7.21
CA VAL A 282 -13.70 12.49 -8.02
C VAL A 282 -12.69 11.72 -7.19
N CYS A 283 -11.90 12.37 -6.33
CA CYS A 283 -10.99 11.70 -5.41
C CYS A 283 -11.74 10.78 -4.43
N ALA A 284 -12.87 11.21 -3.89
CA ALA A 284 -13.70 10.38 -3.01
C ALA A 284 -14.26 9.15 -3.77
N GLY A 285 -14.81 9.35 -4.97
CA GLY A 285 -15.28 8.25 -5.82
C GLY A 285 -14.16 7.27 -6.20
N TRP A 286 -12.97 7.80 -6.44
CA TRP A 286 -11.78 6.98 -6.70
C TRP A 286 -11.38 6.13 -5.49
N GLY A 287 -11.34 6.73 -4.28
CA GLY A 287 -11.08 6.00 -3.04
C GLY A 287 -12.08 4.87 -2.79
N LEU A 288 -13.36 5.14 -3.01
CA LEU A 288 -14.43 4.14 -2.93
C LEU A 288 -14.19 2.99 -3.92
N ALA A 289 -13.95 3.29 -5.18
CA ALA A 289 -13.78 2.29 -6.23
C ALA A 289 -12.52 1.43 -6.01
N ILE A 290 -11.38 2.04 -5.67
CA ILE A 290 -10.13 1.27 -5.51
C ILE A 290 -10.17 0.35 -4.28
N MET A 291 -10.81 0.76 -3.19
CA MET A 291 -10.95 -0.10 -2.01
C MET A 291 -11.92 -1.26 -2.29
N ALA A 292 -13.04 -1.00 -2.97
CA ALA A 292 -13.96 -2.04 -3.41
C ALA A 292 -13.26 -3.04 -4.36
N PHE A 293 -12.38 -2.56 -5.26
CA PHE A 293 -11.53 -3.42 -6.09
C PHE A 293 -10.62 -4.31 -5.25
N GLN A 294 -9.88 -3.74 -4.30
CA GLN A 294 -8.93 -4.51 -3.48
C GLN A 294 -9.62 -5.65 -2.72
N VAL A 295 -10.76 -5.36 -2.08
CA VAL A 295 -11.50 -6.38 -1.32
C VAL A 295 -12.07 -7.45 -2.25
N SER A 296 -12.63 -7.06 -3.41
CA SER A 296 -13.18 -7.99 -4.39
C SER A 296 -12.14 -8.94 -4.94
N PHE A 297 -10.97 -8.42 -5.34
CA PHE A 297 -9.91 -9.25 -5.92
C PHE A 297 -9.24 -10.17 -4.90
N GLN A 298 -9.16 -9.77 -3.64
CA GLN A 298 -8.75 -10.67 -2.56
C GLN A 298 -9.78 -11.80 -2.33
N ALA A 299 -11.07 -11.49 -2.38
CA ALA A 299 -12.13 -12.49 -2.27
C ALA A 299 -12.12 -13.47 -3.47
N GLU A 300 -11.98 -12.94 -4.69
CA GLU A 300 -11.84 -13.74 -5.91
C GLU A 300 -10.64 -14.70 -5.84
N LEU A 301 -9.51 -14.21 -5.36
CA LEU A 301 -8.29 -15.00 -5.19
C LEU A 301 -8.50 -16.15 -4.20
N ILE A 302 -9.06 -15.85 -3.01
CA ILE A 302 -9.32 -16.86 -1.98
C ILE A 302 -10.29 -17.92 -2.51
N GLY A 303 -11.30 -17.50 -3.29
CA GLY A 303 -12.27 -18.41 -3.92
C GLY A 303 -11.68 -19.30 -5.03
N CYS A 304 -10.49 -19.00 -5.54
CA CYS A 304 -9.82 -19.75 -6.61
C CYS A 304 -8.85 -20.83 -6.11
N VAL A 305 -8.52 -20.84 -4.83
CA VAL A 305 -7.47 -21.71 -4.26
C VAL A 305 -7.98 -22.50 -3.07
N SER A 306 -7.32 -23.60 -2.75
CA SER A 306 -7.63 -24.35 -1.53
C SER A 306 -7.27 -23.55 -0.27
N ALA A 307 -7.92 -23.86 0.85
CA ALA A 307 -7.64 -23.21 2.12
C ALA A 307 -6.15 -23.29 2.51
N ALA A 308 -5.50 -24.41 2.22
CA ALA A 308 -4.07 -24.62 2.48
C ALA A 308 -3.16 -23.71 1.63
N ALA A 309 -3.57 -23.39 0.39
CA ALA A 309 -2.79 -22.58 -0.54
C ALA A 309 -3.11 -21.08 -0.46
N SER A 310 -4.19 -20.68 0.24
CA SER A 310 -4.67 -19.29 0.23
C SER A 310 -3.66 -18.30 0.80
N SER A 311 -2.91 -18.67 1.84
CA SER A 311 -1.90 -17.80 2.43
C SER A 311 -0.73 -17.52 1.46
N VAL A 312 -0.33 -18.53 0.68
CA VAL A 312 0.72 -18.41 -0.32
C VAL A 312 0.24 -17.54 -1.50
N ALA A 313 -0.96 -17.85 -1.99
CA ALA A 313 -1.57 -17.08 -3.08
C ALA A 313 -1.74 -15.60 -2.69
N MET A 314 -2.12 -15.31 -1.44
CA MET A 314 -2.20 -13.95 -0.91
C MET A 314 -0.82 -13.27 -0.79
N ALA A 315 0.22 -14.01 -0.41
CA ALA A 315 1.58 -13.46 -0.37
C ALA A 315 2.07 -13.09 -1.78
N ILE A 316 1.80 -13.93 -2.79
CA ILE A 316 2.12 -13.63 -4.19
C ILE A 316 1.31 -12.41 -4.68
N PHE A 317 0.02 -12.34 -4.33
CA PHE A 317 -0.85 -11.21 -4.65
C PHE A 317 -0.29 -9.90 -4.10
N SER A 318 0.13 -9.89 -2.83
CA SER A 318 0.76 -8.73 -2.21
C SER A 318 2.06 -8.32 -2.92
N GLY A 319 2.90 -9.29 -3.30
CA GLY A 319 4.12 -9.05 -4.07
C GLY A 319 3.82 -8.43 -5.44
N ILE A 320 2.84 -8.96 -6.17
CA ILE A 320 2.40 -8.45 -7.48
C ILE A 320 1.80 -7.05 -7.35
N PHE A 321 1.02 -6.80 -6.29
CA PHE A 321 0.46 -5.47 -6.03
C PHE A 321 1.60 -4.45 -5.79
N ASN A 322 2.60 -4.81 -4.98
CA ASN A 322 3.78 -3.98 -4.74
C ASN A 322 4.62 -3.77 -6.02
N LEU A 323 4.75 -4.80 -6.87
CA LEU A 323 5.37 -4.64 -8.19
C LEU A 323 4.62 -3.58 -9.00
N GLY A 324 3.29 -3.64 -9.00
CA GLY A 324 2.44 -2.63 -9.64
C GLY A 324 2.62 -1.23 -9.05
N ILE A 325 2.76 -1.09 -7.72
CA ILE A 325 3.08 0.19 -7.06
C ILE A 325 4.38 0.77 -7.64
N GLY A 326 5.44 -0.02 -7.64
CA GLY A 326 6.75 0.42 -8.11
C GLY A 326 6.76 0.79 -9.59
N CYS A 327 6.20 -0.07 -10.46
CA CYS A 327 6.11 0.18 -11.90
C CYS A 327 5.22 1.39 -12.21
N GLY A 328 4.08 1.52 -11.53
CA GLY A 328 3.17 2.64 -11.68
C GLY A 328 3.81 3.96 -11.26
N THR A 329 4.47 4.00 -10.11
CA THR A 329 5.18 5.20 -9.65
C THR A 329 6.29 5.62 -10.61
N TRP A 330 7.10 4.66 -11.08
CA TRP A 330 8.16 4.93 -12.06
C TRP A 330 7.59 5.45 -13.40
N PHE A 331 6.54 4.80 -13.90
CA PHE A 331 5.87 5.21 -15.14
C PHE A 331 5.19 6.57 -14.99
N GLY A 332 4.49 6.82 -13.87
CA GLY A 332 3.89 8.11 -13.55
C GLY A 332 4.92 9.25 -13.49
N GLY A 333 6.10 8.98 -12.89
CA GLY A 333 7.23 9.91 -12.91
C GLY A 333 7.73 10.22 -14.32
N THR A 334 7.74 9.20 -15.20
CA THR A 334 8.10 9.37 -16.61
C THR A 334 7.08 10.23 -17.36
N VAL A 335 5.77 9.96 -17.16
CA VAL A 335 4.68 10.77 -17.72
C VAL A 335 4.77 12.21 -17.22
N TYR A 336 4.96 12.40 -15.93
CA TYR A 336 5.11 13.71 -15.32
C TYR A 336 6.28 14.51 -15.93
N THR A 337 7.42 13.87 -16.12
CA THR A 337 8.65 14.54 -16.59
C THR A 337 8.65 14.78 -18.09
N LYS A 338 8.19 13.79 -18.89
CA LYS A 338 8.31 13.82 -20.35
C LYS A 338 7.06 14.35 -21.06
N ILE A 339 5.89 14.30 -20.43
CA ILE A 339 4.62 14.75 -20.99
C ILE A 339 4.07 15.89 -20.14
N SER A 340 3.29 15.57 -19.10
CA SER A 340 2.77 16.56 -18.16
C SER A 340 2.20 15.87 -16.91
N LEU A 341 2.24 16.58 -15.77
CA LEU A 341 1.53 16.17 -14.55
C LEU A 341 0.01 16.08 -14.77
N LYS A 342 -0.55 16.81 -15.73
CA LYS A 342 -1.97 16.78 -16.11
C LYS A 342 -2.40 15.44 -16.68
N ASP A 343 -1.47 14.72 -17.33
CA ASP A 343 -1.76 13.50 -18.10
C ASP A 343 -1.63 12.21 -17.28
N ILE A 344 -1.19 12.27 -16.02
CA ILE A 344 -1.05 11.08 -15.16
C ILE A 344 -2.35 10.30 -15.02
N GLY A 345 -3.50 11.00 -14.93
CA GLY A 345 -4.82 10.39 -14.86
C GLY A 345 -5.18 9.63 -16.14
N PHE A 346 -4.93 10.21 -17.30
CA PHE A 346 -5.18 9.58 -18.60
C PHE A 346 -4.27 8.37 -18.80
N ALA A 347 -2.99 8.49 -18.49
CA ALA A 347 -2.02 7.39 -18.60
C ALA A 347 -2.39 6.22 -17.68
N GLY A 348 -2.69 6.50 -16.40
CA GLY A 348 -3.16 5.49 -15.45
C GLY A 348 -4.49 4.86 -15.86
N GLY A 349 -5.45 5.69 -16.31
CA GLY A 349 -6.77 5.25 -16.78
C GLY A 349 -6.69 4.32 -18.00
N ALA A 350 -5.79 4.60 -18.94
CA ALA A 350 -5.56 3.73 -20.11
C ALA A 350 -5.07 2.32 -19.69
N ILE A 351 -4.15 2.24 -18.73
CA ILE A 351 -3.65 0.95 -18.21
C ILE A 351 -4.78 0.18 -17.51
N VAL A 352 -5.57 0.85 -16.66
CA VAL A 352 -6.69 0.18 -15.96
C VAL A 352 -7.81 -0.20 -16.95
N ALA A 353 -8.03 0.59 -18.00
CA ALA A 353 -8.99 0.23 -19.05
C ALA A 353 -8.60 -1.09 -19.75
N VAL A 354 -7.32 -1.30 -20.04
CA VAL A 354 -6.83 -2.58 -20.57
C VAL A 354 -7.11 -3.73 -19.58
N ALA A 355 -6.85 -3.50 -18.28
CA ALA A 355 -7.18 -4.49 -17.26
C ALA A 355 -8.69 -4.80 -17.19
N THR A 356 -9.53 -3.79 -17.37
CA THR A 356 -11.00 -3.94 -17.38
C THR A 356 -11.49 -4.76 -18.57
N LEU A 357 -10.83 -4.67 -19.73
CA LEU A 357 -11.16 -5.47 -20.91
C LEU A 357 -10.76 -6.95 -20.76
N ILE A 358 -9.76 -7.24 -19.92
CA ILE A 358 -9.31 -8.61 -19.63
C ILE A 358 -10.19 -9.27 -18.55
N CYS A 359 -10.85 -8.47 -17.71
CA CYS A 359 -11.70 -8.90 -16.61
C CYS A 359 -13.05 -9.42 -17.09
#